data_8d37a1cff4704778802a44b671f4e854
#
_entry.id   8d37a1cff4704778802a44b671f4e854
#
_cell.length_a   1.000
_cell.length_b   1.000
_cell.length_c   1.000
_cell.angle_alpha   90.00
_cell.angle_beta   90.00
_cell.angle_gamma   90.00
#
_symmetry.space_group_name_H-M   'P 1'
#
loop_
_entity.id
_entity.type
_entity.pdbx_description
1 polymer ?
#
loop_
_entity_poly.entity_id
_entity_poly.type
_entity_poly.pdbx_seq_one_letter_code
_entity_poly.pdbx_strand_id
1 'polypeptide(L)'
;MTEQDLPLPIGHFVTLDSGLRLHFLDEGSGPVVLWLHGSGPGASGYSNFKGNYPQFVAAGFRNLVVDLPGFGRSDKPEDVNYDLAFFVNAMSGFLKAVGVKRATLLGNSLGGAIALGLALAEPERVEKLILMAPGGVEERETYFKMIGIQRMVELYNAGPLGIEQMRRIMSLQLFDTALLDDNLLAERVAVAVHQPRNLFSTMMVPNMTERLEELQAPILGFWGTDDNFNPASGALKVLKHAPNARF
;
A
#
# COMPACT_ATOMS: atom_id res chain seq x y z
N MET A 1 8.73 -23.06 -6.21
CA MET A 1 8.08 -22.59 -4.97
C MET A 1 6.64 -22.29 -5.33
N THR A 2 5.68 -22.94 -4.73
CA THR A 2 4.26 -22.66 -4.93
C THR A 2 3.87 -21.45 -4.10
N GLU A 3 2.71 -20.80 -4.36
CA GLU A 3 2.23 -19.71 -3.51
C GLU A 3 2.04 -20.12 -2.04
N GLN A 4 1.86 -21.40 -1.78
CA GLN A 4 1.77 -21.96 -0.43
C GLN A 4 3.11 -21.92 0.32
N ASP A 5 4.23 -21.93 -0.40
CA ASP A 5 5.59 -21.94 0.15
C ASP A 5 6.17 -20.53 0.37
N LEU A 6 5.37 -19.46 0.16
CA LEU A 6 5.83 -18.10 0.39
C LEU A 6 6.27 -17.92 1.85
N PRO A 7 7.43 -17.25 2.10
CA PRO A 7 7.93 -16.98 3.46
C PRO A 7 7.17 -15.80 4.11
N LEU A 8 5.85 -15.88 4.09
CA LEU A 8 4.93 -14.92 4.68
C LEU A 8 4.03 -15.64 5.70
N PRO A 9 3.54 -14.95 6.73
CA PRO A 9 2.53 -15.51 7.64
C PRO A 9 1.35 -16.11 6.88
N ILE A 10 0.78 -17.19 7.40
CA ILE A 10 -0.36 -17.88 6.78
C ILE A 10 -1.63 -17.03 6.87
N GLY A 11 -1.83 -16.30 7.98
CA GLY A 11 -2.94 -15.37 8.16
C GLY A 11 -4.33 -15.97 7.88
N HIS A 12 -5.21 -15.10 7.40
CA HIS A 12 -6.59 -15.42 7.05
C HIS A 12 -6.87 -15.11 5.59
N PHE A 13 -7.93 -15.72 5.06
CA PHE A 13 -8.45 -15.42 3.73
C PHE A 13 -9.92 -15.08 3.79
N VAL A 14 -10.34 -14.13 2.96
CA VAL A 14 -11.74 -13.82 2.75
C VAL A 14 -12.02 -13.70 1.25
N THR A 15 -13.17 -14.23 0.81
CA THR A 15 -13.64 -14.08 -0.57
C THR A 15 -14.67 -12.96 -0.60
N LEU A 16 -14.43 -11.98 -1.45
CA LEU A 16 -15.32 -10.83 -1.67
C LEU A 16 -16.54 -11.23 -2.52
N ASP A 17 -17.57 -10.42 -2.52
CA ASP A 17 -18.76 -10.62 -3.41
C ASP A 17 -18.37 -10.64 -4.91
N SER A 18 -17.25 -10.00 -5.28
CA SER A 18 -16.68 -10.05 -6.64
C SER A 18 -16.02 -11.38 -7.00
N GLY A 19 -15.89 -12.32 -6.06
CA GLY A 19 -15.14 -13.56 -6.20
C GLY A 19 -13.64 -13.44 -5.88
N LEU A 20 -13.12 -12.22 -5.72
CA LEU A 20 -11.71 -11.98 -5.40
C LEU A 20 -11.40 -12.45 -3.98
N ARG A 21 -10.36 -13.27 -3.82
CA ARG A 21 -9.91 -13.79 -2.54
C ARG A 21 -8.71 -12.99 -2.02
N LEU A 22 -8.86 -12.40 -0.84
CA LEU A 22 -7.80 -11.58 -0.21
C LEU A 22 -7.24 -12.26 1.03
N HIS A 23 -5.93 -12.15 1.17
CA HIS A 23 -5.19 -12.55 2.36
C HIS A 23 -5.00 -11.36 3.29
N PHE A 24 -5.03 -11.61 4.60
CA PHE A 24 -4.78 -10.61 5.63
C PHE A 24 -4.34 -11.23 6.95
N LEU A 25 -3.64 -10.46 7.77
CA LEU A 25 -3.43 -10.75 9.18
C LEU A 25 -4.49 -10.01 9.99
N ASP A 26 -5.01 -10.63 11.03
CA ASP A 26 -6.00 -10.07 11.96
C ASP A 26 -5.50 -10.25 13.38
N GLU A 27 -4.95 -9.19 13.95
CA GLU A 27 -4.28 -9.26 15.26
C GLU A 27 -4.76 -8.16 16.20
N GLY A 28 -4.91 -8.51 17.47
CA GLY A 28 -5.35 -7.59 18.51
C GLY A 28 -6.88 -7.51 18.62
N SER A 29 -7.34 -6.51 19.37
CA SER A 29 -8.76 -6.25 19.61
C SER A 29 -8.97 -4.76 19.86
N GLY A 30 -10.20 -4.25 19.69
CA GLY A 30 -10.52 -2.84 19.89
C GLY A 30 -10.77 -2.09 18.57
N PRO A 31 -10.51 -0.76 18.53
CA PRO A 31 -10.70 0.03 17.31
C PRO A 31 -9.87 -0.53 16.15
N VAL A 32 -10.48 -0.58 14.96
CA VAL A 32 -9.85 -1.23 13.79
C VAL A 32 -8.89 -0.28 13.08
N VAL A 33 -7.69 -0.77 12.77
CA VAL A 33 -6.74 -0.16 11.83
C VAL A 33 -6.56 -1.08 10.64
N LEU A 34 -6.88 -0.59 9.44
CA LEU A 34 -6.63 -1.26 8.17
C LEU A 34 -5.32 -0.75 7.57
N TRP A 35 -4.38 -1.67 7.34
CA TRP A 35 -3.04 -1.38 6.84
C TRP A 35 -2.95 -1.67 5.35
N LEU A 36 -2.63 -0.63 4.56
CA LEU A 36 -2.59 -0.64 3.10
C LEU A 36 -1.15 -0.36 2.61
N HIS A 37 -0.51 -1.36 2.05
CA HIS A 37 0.90 -1.28 1.65
C HIS A 37 1.11 -0.57 0.30
N GLY A 38 2.36 -0.23 -0.01
CA GLY A 38 2.78 0.37 -1.28
C GLY A 38 2.93 -0.67 -2.42
N SER A 39 3.17 -0.18 -3.64
CA SER A 39 3.20 -0.97 -4.88
C SER A 39 4.57 -1.51 -5.28
N GLY A 40 5.58 -1.48 -4.42
CA GLY A 40 6.91 -1.98 -4.79
C GLY A 40 6.92 -3.46 -5.20
N PRO A 41 7.90 -3.91 -6.02
CA PRO A 41 8.05 -5.31 -6.35
C PRO A 41 8.13 -6.19 -5.11
N GLY A 42 7.36 -7.28 -5.10
CA GLY A 42 7.31 -8.22 -3.99
C GLY A 42 6.66 -7.67 -2.71
N ALA A 43 5.91 -6.56 -2.78
CA ALA A 43 5.22 -6.01 -1.62
C ALA A 43 4.15 -6.96 -1.07
N SER A 44 3.97 -6.90 0.25
CA SER A 44 2.88 -7.52 0.99
C SER A 44 2.56 -6.65 2.20
N GLY A 45 1.41 -6.83 2.81
CA GLY A 45 1.08 -6.16 4.06
C GLY A 45 2.12 -6.44 5.13
N TYR A 46 2.50 -7.72 5.28
CA TYR A 46 3.51 -8.13 6.26
C TYR A 46 4.87 -7.49 6.00
N SER A 47 5.42 -7.60 4.79
CA SER A 47 6.75 -7.07 4.48
C SER A 47 6.87 -5.55 4.63
N ASN A 48 5.74 -4.82 4.48
CA ASN A 48 5.71 -3.37 4.68
C ASN A 48 5.58 -2.99 6.16
N PHE A 49 4.83 -3.75 6.96
CA PHE A 49 4.38 -3.28 8.27
C PHE A 49 4.74 -4.16 9.45
N LYS A 50 5.51 -5.26 9.25
CA LYS A 50 5.89 -6.20 10.34
C LYS A 50 6.62 -5.53 11.51
N GLY A 51 7.28 -4.40 11.28
CA GLY A 51 7.93 -3.60 12.32
C GLY A 51 7.00 -2.59 13.03
N ASN A 52 5.79 -2.38 12.53
CA ASN A 52 4.92 -1.31 12.99
C ASN A 52 3.62 -1.82 13.65
N TYR A 53 2.86 -2.69 12.98
CA TYR A 53 1.54 -3.11 13.46
C TYR A 53 1.57 -3.79 14.84
N PRO A 54 2.62 -4.54 15.26
CA PRO A 54 2.64 -5.12 16.59
C PRO A 54 2.58 -4.09 17.73
N GLN A 55 3.10 -2.87 17.48
CA GLN A 55 3.01 -1.77 18.44
C GLN A 55 1.55 -1.28 18.61
N PHE A 56 0.78 -1.30 17.54
CA PHE A 56 -0.65 -0.98 17.58
C PHE A 56 -1.46 -2.09 18.28
N VAL A 57 -1.07 -3.36 18.11
CA VAL A 57 -1.65 -4.47 18.88
C VAL A 57 -1.42 -4.24 20.38
N ALA A 58 -0.18 -3.92 20.77
CA ALA A 58 0.18 -3.63 22.15
C ALA A 58 -0.56 -2.39 22.72
N ALA A 59 -0.91 -1.44 21.85
CA ALA A 59 -1.69 -0.24 22.20
C ALA A 59 -3.21 -0.48 22.23
N GLY A 60 -3.69 -1.71 22.02
CA GLY A 60 -5.11 -2.08 22.13
C GLY A 60 -5.92 -1.81 20.85
N PHE A 61 -5.30 -1.87 19.67
CA PHE A 61 -6.00 -1.81 18.39
C PHE A 61 -6.11 -3.19 17.74
N ARG A 62 -7.22 -3.42 17.01
CA ARG A 62 -7.33 -4.56 16.09
C ARG A 62 -6.73 -4.15 14.75
N ASN A 63 -5.75 -4.91 14.28
CA ASN A 63 -4.98 -4.61 13.08
C ASN A 63 -5.33 -5.60 11.97
N LEU A 64 -5.85 -5.08 10.87
CA LEU A 64 -6.10 -5.82 9.63
C LEU A 64 -4.99 -5.44 8.65
N VAL A 65 -3.99 -6.31 8.49
CA VAL A 65 -2.84 -6.08 7.60
C VAL A 65 -3.10 -6.86 6.32
N VAL A 66 -3.64 -6.18 5.30
CA VAL A 66 -4.11 -6.82 4.08
C VAL A 66 -3.01 -6.88 3.02
N ASP A 67 -2.95 -7.99 2.28
CA ASP A 67 -2.26 -8.04 1.00
C ASP A 67 -3.21 -7.52 -0.07
N LEU A 68 -2.83 -6.42 -0.75
CA LEU A 68 -3.63 -5.86 -1.84
C LEU A 68 -3.76 -6.87 -3.00
N PRO A 69 -4.85 -6.81 -3.81
CA PRO A 69 -4.96 -7.61 -5.02
C PRO A 69 -3.70 -7.49 -5.90
N GLY A 70 -3.21 -8.60 -6.43
CA GLY A 70 -1.96 -8.62 -7.21
C GLY A 70 -0.69 -8.77 -6.36
N PHE A 71 -0.79 -8.76 -5.03
CA PHE A 71 0.34 -8.76 -4.10
C PHE A 71 0.22 -9.88 -3.05
N GLY A 72 1.33 -10.15 -2.38
CA GLY A 72 1.40 -11.10 -1.26
C GLY A 72 0.76 -12.44 -1.58
N ARG A 73 -0.13 -12.90 -0.71
CA ARG A 73 -0.92 -14.13 -0.86
C ARG A 73 -2.32 -13.90 -1.41
N SER A 74 -2.71 -12.65 -1.70
CA SER A 74 -3.99 -12.33 -2.34
C SER A 74 -4.02 -12.76 -3.79
N ASP A 75 -5.24 -12.91 -4.35
CA ASP A 75 -5.45 -13.22 -5.76
C ASP A 75 -4.77 -12.21 -6.68
N LYS A 76 -4.35 -12.73 -7.85
CA LYS A 76 -3.54 -12.02 -8.83
C LYS A 76 -4.19 -12.10 -10.23
N PRO A 77 -5.40 -11.53 -10.42
CA PRO A 77 -6.08 -11.62 -11.71
C PRO A 77 -5.27 -10.93 -12.82
N GLU A 78 -5.15 -11.58 -13.98
CA GLU A 78 -4.42 -11.05 -15.14
C GLU A 78 -5.33 -10.31 -16.14
N ASP A 79 -6.64 -10.40 -15.97
CA ASP A 79 -7.68 -9.85 -16.85
C ASP A 79 -8.33 -8.56 -16.33
N VAL A 80 -7.69 -7.90 -15.36
CA VAL A 80 -8.16 -6.64 -14.78
C VAL A 80 -7.16 -5.51 -14.98
N ASN A 81 -7.64 -4.27 -14.92
CA ASN A 81 -6.79 -3.09 -14.74
C ASN A 81 -6.60 -2.83 -13.24
N TYR A 82 -5.36 -2.71 -12.82
CA TYR A 82 -4.98 -2.38 -11.44
C TYR A 82 -5.04 -0.86 -11.21
N ASP A 83 -6.17 -0.24 -11.54
CA ASP A 83 -6.39 1.19 -11.30
C ASP A 83 -6.88 1.46 -9.86
N LEU A 84 -6.94 2.73 -9.48
CA LEU A 84 -7.37 3.13 -8.14
C LEU A 84 -8.78 2.63 -7.82
N ALA A 85 -9.70 2.66 -8.79
CA ALA A 85 -11.08 2.24 -8.58
C ALA A 85 -11.17 0.74 -8.25
N PHE A 86 -10.38 -0.10 -8.93
CA PHE A 86 -10.28 -1.53 -8.63
C PHE A 86 -9.82 -1.77 -7.18
N PHE A 87 -8.76 -1.09 -6.74
CA PHE A 87 -8.27 -1.23 -5.37
C PHE A 87 -9.26 -0.70 -4.33
N VAL A 88 -9.88 0.45 -4.56
CA VAL A 88 -10.87 1.04 -3.65
C VAL A 88 -12.07 0.11 -3.49
N ASN A 89 -12.61 -0.42 -4.60
CA ASN A 89 -13.71 -1.38 -4.57
C ASN A 89 -13.33 -2.67 -3.82
N ALA A 90 -12.11 -3.17 -4.02
CA ALA A 90 -11.62 -4.34 -3.29
C ALA A 90 -11.54 -4.08 -1.78
N MET A 91 -11.07 -2.90 -1.35
CA MET A 91 -10.97 -2.57 0.08
C MET A 91 -12.33 -2.29 0.71
N SER A 92 -13.26 -1.66 -0.01
CA SER A 92 -14.66 -1.54 0.42
C SER A 92 -15.31 -2.92 0.63
N GLY A 93 -15.16 -3.79 -0.37
CA GLY A 93 -15.63 -5.18 -0.29
C GLY A 93 -14.97 -5.97 0.85
N PHE A 94 -13.67 -5.76 1.08
CA PHE A 94 -12.93 -6.37 2.18
C PHE A 94 -13.51 -5.98 3.55
N LEU A 95 -13.67 -4.69 3.81
CA LEU A 95 -14.27 -4.22 5.07
C LEU A 95 -15.66 -4.81 5.30
N LYS A 96 -16.47 -4.90 4.23
CA LYS A 96 -17.80 -5.54 4.30
C LYS A 96 -17.68 -7.02 4.65
N ALA A 97 -16.81 -7.76 3.97
CA ALA A 97 -16.65 -9.21 4.13
C ALA A 97 -16.12 -9.60 5.51
N VAL A 98 -15.25 -8.77 6.13
CA VAL A 98 -14.74 -9.00 7.51
C VAL A 98 -15.63 -8.36 8.59
N GLY A 99 -16.81 -7.84 8.22
CA GLY A 99 -17.79 -7.28 9.15
C GLY A 99 -17.38 -5.97 9.82
N VAL A 100 -16.45 -5.21 9.22
CA VAL A 100 -15.97 -3.92 9.74
C VAL A 100 -16.76 -2.79 9.09
N LYS A 101 -17.49 -2.04 9.91
CA LYS A 101 -18.29 -0.90 9.45
C LYS A 101 -17.45 0.35 9.25
N ARG A 102 -16.47 0.58 10.14
CA ARG A 102 -15.64 1.78 10.15
C ARG A 102 -14.24 1.47 10.66
N ALA A 103 -13.20 2.05 10.06
CA ALA A 103 -11.81 1.83 10.43
C ALA A 103 -10.95 3.09 10.28
N THR A 104 -9.85 3.16 11.03
CA THR A 104 -8.72 4.01 10.68
C THR A 104 -7.97 3.36 9.54
N LEU A 105 -7.68 4.10 8.46
CA LEU A 105 -6.90 3.60 7.33
C LEU A 105 -5.46 4.10 7.46
N LEU A 106 -4.50 3.19 7.49
CA LEU A 106 -3.08 3.50 7.45
C LEU A 106 -2.53 3.08 6.10
N GLY A 107 -2.07 4.03 5.31
CA GLY A 107 -1.66 3.78 3.93
C GLY A 107 -0.30 4.36 3.58
N ASN A 108 0.53 3.54 2.91
CA ASN A 108 1.80 3.95 2.36
C ASN A 108 1.72 4.02 0.82
N SER A 109 2.16 5.11 0.21
CA SER A 109 2.26 5.26 -1.25
C SER A 109 0.94 4.91 -1.97
N LEU A 110 0.87 3.82 -2.74
CA LEU A 110 -0.37 3.29 -3.33
C LEU A 110 -1.45 3.06 -2.27
N GLY A 111 -1.09 2.46 -1.13
CA GLY A 111 -2.02 2.26 -0.02
C GLY A 111 -2.57 3.58 0.53
N GLY A 112 -1.77 4.65 0.50
CA GLY A 112 -2.22 6.00 0.83
C GLY A 112 -3.22 6.55 -0.18
N ALA A 113 -3.00 6.33 -1.48
CA ALA A 113 -3.96 6.70 -2.52
C ALA A 113 -5.28 5.93 -2.38
N ILE A 114 -5.20 4.63 -2.06
CA ILE A 114 -6.40 3.80 -1.80
C ILE A 114 -7.15 4.32 -0.58
N ALA A 115 -6.44 4.68 0.50
CA ALA A 115 -7.06 5.24 1.70
C ALA A 115 -7.78 6.57 1.42
N LEU A 116 -7.16 7.46 0.64
CA LEU A 116 -7.78 8.71 0.17
C LEU A 116 -9.00 8.42 -0.71
N GLY A 117 -8.87 7.53 -1.70
CA GLY A 117 -9.96 7.14 -2.59
C GLY A 117 -11.16 6.56 -1.86
N LEU A 118 -10.92 5.69 -0.87
CA LEU A 118 -11.99 5.11 -0.06
C LEU A 118 -12.65 6.16 0.85
N ALA A 119 -11.88 7.08 1.43
CA ALA A 119 -12.42 8.16 2.25
C ALA A 119 -13.25 9.17 1.45
N LEU A 120 -12.94 9.37 0.16
CA LEU A 120 -13.72 10.19 -0.76
C LEU A 120 -14.99 9.48 -1.26
N ALA A 121 -14.95 8.15 -1.42
CA ALA A 121 -16.06 7.37 -1.92
C ALA A 121 -17.07 6.98 -0.83
N GLU A 122 -16.59 6.62 0.36
CA GLU A 122 -17.38 6.09 1.47
C GLU A 122 -16.90 6.72 2.80
N PRO A 123 -17.12 8.04 3.01
CA PRO A 123 -16.59 8.76 4.18
C PRO A 123 -17.09 8.20 5.52
N GLU A 124 -18.28 7.59 5.55
CA GLU A 124 -18.85 6.97 6.75
C GLU A 124 -18.05 5.75 7.23
N ARG A 125 -17.27 5.11 6.35
CA ARG A 125 -16.43 3.95 6.69
C ARG A 125 -15.07 4.34 7.23
N VAL A 126 -14.65 5.59 7.06
CA VAL A 126 -13.31 6.04 7.43
C VAL A 126 -13.35 6.90 8.68
N GLU A 127 -12.68 6.45 9.73
CA GLU A 127 -12.61 7.19 10.98
C GLU A 127 -11.49 8.23 10.97
N LYS A 128 -10.30 7.80 10.56
CA LYS A 128 -9.08 8.61 10.47
C LYS A 128 -8.21 8.11 9.33
N LEU A 129 -7.34 8.96 8.85
CA LEU A 129 -6.31 8.63 7.87
C LEU A 129 -4.92 8.80 8.49
N ILE A 130 -4.07 7.78 8.37
CA ILE A 130 -2.64 7.86 8.66
C ILE A 130 -1.93 7.59 7.34
N LEU A 131 -1.24 8.59 6.80
CA LEU A 131 -0.70 8.53 5.44
C LEU A 131 0.82 8.64 5.46
N MET A 132 1.50 7.76 4.75
CA MET A 132 2.95 7.81 4.54
C MET A 132 3.22 8.05 3.06
N ALA A 133 3.63 9.28 2.70
CA ALA A 133 3.89 9.71 1.33
C ALA A 133 2.84 9.18 0.34
N PRO A 134 1.53 9.54 0.47
CA PRO A 134 0.46 8.97 -0.33
C PRO A 134 0.63 9.29 -1.81
N GLY A 135 0.32 8.32 -2.68
CA GLY A 135 0.08 8.56 -4.10
C GLY A 135 -1.22 9.34 -4.32
N GLY A 136 -1.42 9.84 -5.55
CA GLY A 136 -2.66 10.51 -5.94
C GLY A 136 -2.76 11.99 -5.54
N VAL A 137 -1.64 12.61 -5.15
CA VAL A 137 -1.56 14.04 -4.83
C VAL A 137 -0.69 14.82 -5.84
N GLU A 138 -0.28 14.17 -6.90
CA GLU A 138 0.49 14.74 -8.01
C GLU A 138 -0.06 14.24 -9.35
N GLU A 139 0.27 14.97 -10.42
CA GLU A 139 0.04 14.49 -11.77
C GLU A 139 0.96 13.30 -12.08
N ARG A 140 0.49 12.38 -12.91
CA ARG A 140 1.22 11.16 -13.26
C ARG A 140 2.62 11.44 -13.81
N GLU A 141 2.74 12.49 -14.64
CA GLU A 141 3.99 12.95 -15.25
C GLU A 141 5.02 13.38 -14.21
N THR A 142 4.57 13.88 -13.06
CA THR A 142 5.45 14.26 -11.94
C THR A 142 6.08 13.03 -11.31
N TYR A 143 5.29 11.97 -11.08
CA TYR A 143 5.83 10.71 -10.56
C TYR A 143 6.87 10.10 -11.52
N PHE A 144 6.62 10.11 -12.83
CA PHE A 144 7.58 9.57 -13.81
C PHE A 144 8.88 10.37 -13.94
N LYS A 145 8.91 11.61 -13.45
CA LYS A 145 10.15 12.40 -13.34
C LYS A 145 10.95 12.11 -12.10
N MET A 146 10.38 11.42 -11.11
CA MET A 146 11.07 11.08 -9.88
C MET A 146 12.16 10.04 -10.15
N ILE A 147 13.37 10.32 -9.65
CA ILE A 147 14.55 9.48 -9.92
C ILE A 147 14.38 8.05 -9.39
N GLY A 148 13.69 7.88 -8.26
CA GLY A 148 13.40 6.56 -7.69
C GLY A 148 12.51 5.72 -8.59
N ILE A 149 11.47 6.33 -9.20
CA ILE A 149 10.59 5.64 -10.17
C ILE A 149 11.39 5.22 -11.40
N GLN A 150 12.18 6.13 -11.99
CA GLN A 150 12.99 5.83 -13.18
C GLN A 150 13.97 4.68 -12.92
N ARG A 151 14.72 4.76 -11.82
CA ARG A 151 15.69 3.73 -11.44
C ARG A 151 15.04 2.40 -11.10
N MET A 152 13.89 2.42 -10.41
CA MET A 152 13.14 1.20 -10.10
C MET A 152 12.69 0.50 -11.39
N VAL A 153 12.17 1.25 -12.37
CA VAL A 153 11.75 0.70 -13.68
C VAL A 153 12.95 0.12 -14.44
N GLU A 154 14.08 0.84 -14.50
CA GLU A 154 15.32 0.35 -15.11
C GLU A 154 15.77 -0.98 -14.48
N LEU A 155 15.85 -1.02 -13.15
CA LEU A 155 16.27 -2.20 -12.41
C LEU A 155 15.29 -3.36 -12.57
N TYR A 156 13.98 -3.10 -12.54
CA TYR A 156 12.95 -4.12 -12.73
C TYR A 156 13.04 -4.79 -14.11
N ASN A 157 13.39 -4.02 -15.15
CA ASN A 157 13.51 -4.50 -16.53
C ASN A 157 14.89 -5.07 -16.87
N ALA A 158 15.89 -4.93 -16.00
CA ALA A 158 17.27 -5.33 -16.29
C ALA A 158 17.52 -6.85 -16.23
N GLY A 159 16.52 -7.65 -15.82
CA GLY A 159 16.65 -9.11 -15.76
C GLY A 159 15.87 -9.74 -14.61
N PRO A 160 16.13 -11.03 -14.32
CA PRO A 160 15.42 -11.76 -13.28
C PRO A 160 15.60 -11.11 -11.91
N LEU A 161 14.51 -11.00 -11.16
CA LEU A 161 14.55 -10.49 -9.79
C LEU A 161 15.19 -11.52 -8.84
N GLY A 162 16.48 -11.33 -8.56
CA GLY A 162 17.19 -12.02 -7.50
C GLY A 162 17.39 -11.12 -6.27
N ILE A 163 18.01 -11.66 -5.21
CA ILE A 163 18.24 -10.93 -3.94
C ILE A 163 19.04 -9.64 -4.19
N GLU A 164 20.09 -9.69 -4.97
CA GLU A 164 20.92 -8.52 -5.26
C GLU A 164 20.15 -7.42 -6.04
N GLN A 165 19.35 -7.82 -7.01
CA GLN A 165 18.50 -6.90 -7.75
C GLN A 165 17.43 -6.28 -6.84
N MET A 166 16.80 -7.09 -5.99
CA MET A 166 15.83 -6.61 -5.00
C MET A 166 16.48 -5.66 -3.99
N ARG A 167 17.71 -5.95 -3.55
CA ARG A 167 18.47 -5.05 -2.67
C ARG A 167 18.65 -3.68 -3.30
N ARG A 168 19.06 -3.61 -4.57
CA ARG A 168 19.20 -2.35 -5.30
C ARG A 168 17.88 -1.60 -5.40
N ILE A 169 16.78 -2.28 -5.73
CA ILE A 169 15.45 -1.66 -5.81
C ILE A 169 15.03 -1.10 -4.45
N MET A 170 15.17 -1.88 -3.39
CA MET A 170 14.74 -1.45 -2.05
C MET A 170 15.65 -0.36 -1.45
N SER A 171 16.93 -0.35 -1.81
CA SER A 171 17.85 0.73 -1.41
C SER A 171 17.45 2.10 -1.93
N LEU A 172 16.65 2.17 -3.00
CA LEU A 172 16.10 3.45 -3.47
C LEU A 172 14.99 3.99 -2.55
N GLN A 173 14.37 3.13 -1.74
CA GLN A 173 13.19 3.45 -0.92
C GLN A 173 13.54 3.78 0.53
N LEU A 174 14.76 3.48 0.97
CA LEU A 174 15.18 3.62 2.37
C LEU A 174 16.34 4.59 2.48
N PHE A 175 16.27 5.48 3.46
CA PHE A 175 17.39 6.34 3.83
C PHE A 175 18.52 5.52 4.47
N ASP A 176 18.17 4.66 5.42
CA ASP A 176 19.10 3.72 6.05
C ASP A 176 18.98 2.33 5.44
N THR A 177 19.92 1.97 4.58
CA THR A 177 19.97 0.67 3.91
C THR A 177 20.42 -0.48 4.83
N ALA A 178 20.92 -0.19 6.03
CA ALA A 178 21.23 -1.21 7.03
C ALA A 178 19.98 -1.97 7.52
N LEU A 179 18.80 -1.41 7.29
CA LEU A 179 17.51 -2.07 7.56
C LEU A 179 17.15 -3.18 6.56
N LEU A 180 17.91 -3.32 5.46
CA LEU A 180 17.70 -4.35 4.45
C LEU A 180 18.43 -5.63 4.84
N ASP A 181 17.75 -6.52 5.54
CA ASP A 181 18.26 -7.86 5.79
C ASP A 181 17.92 -8.85 4.66
N ASP A 182 18.66 -9.95 4.59
CA ASP A 182 18.50 -10.97 3.55
C ASP A 182 17.13 -11.69 3.63
N ASN A 183 16.53 -11.78 4.81
CA ASN A 183 15.21 -12.40 4.98
C ASN A 183 14.13 -11.53 4.32
N LEU A 184 14.16 -10.21 4.56
CA LEU A 184 13.25 -9.27 3.92
C LEU A 184 13.39 -9.31 2.40
N LEU A 185 14.62 -9.37 1.90
CA LEU A 185 14.88 -9.45 0.46
C LEU A 185 14.38 -10.77 -0.14
N ALA A 186 14.60 -11.89 0.55
CA ALA A 186 14.08 -13.19 0.12
C ALA A 186 12.56 -13.24 0.12
N GLU A 187 11.89 -12.70 1.16
CA GLU A 187 10.43 -12.52 1.19
C GLU A 187 9.94 -11.76 -0.04
N ARG A 188 10.57 -10.63 -0.36
CA ARG A 188 10.20 -9.78 -1.50
C ARG A 188 10.40 -10.49 -2.84
N VAL A 189 11.53 -11.15 -3.04
CA VAL A 189 11.80 -11.93 -4.28
C VAL A 189 10.77 -13.03 -4.44
N ALA A 190 10.49 -13.80 -3.39
CA ALA A 190 9.53 -14.90 -3.44
C ALA A 190 8.11 -14.43 -3.84
N VAL A 191 7.68 -13.25 -3.39
CA VAL A 191 6.38 -12.68 -3.79
C VAL A 191 6.44 -12.13 -5.22
N ALA A 192 7.53 -11.43 -5.59
CA ALA A 192 7.63 -10.73 -6.86
C ALA A 192 7.53 -11.65 -8.07
N VAL A 193 8.06 -12.87 -7.98
CA VAL A 193 8.01 -13.87 -9.09
C VAL A 193 6.59 -14.34 -9.41
N HIS A 194 5.64 -14.13 -8.51
CA HIS A 194 4.23 -14.49 -8.69
C HIS A 194 3.34 -13.29 -9.04
N GLN A 195 3.88 -12.08 -9.14
CA GLN A 195 3.09 -10.90 -9.47
C GLN A 195 2.60 -10.94 -10.92
N PRO A 196 1.35 -10.49 -11.19
CA PRO A 196 0.81 -10.50 -12.55
C PRO A 196 1.60 -9.55 -13.46
N ARG A 197 1.75 -9.92 -14.72
CA ARG A 197 2.52 -9.13 -15.71
C ARG A 197 1.91 -7.75 -15.96
N ASN A 198 0.59 -7.64 -15.90
CA ASN A 198 -0.16 -6.40 -16.12
C ASN A 198 -0.21 -5.49 -14.89
N LEU A 199 0.23 -5.94 -13.71
CA LEU A 199 0.10 -5.19 -12.45
C LEU A 199 0.62 -3.75 -12.56
N PHE A 200 1.88 -3.57 -12.94
CA PHE A 200 2.47 -2.23 -13.03
C PHE A 200 2.12 -1.49 -14.31
N SER A 201 1.85 -2.18 -15.41
CA SER A 201 1.52 -1.55 -16.69
C SER A 201 0.11 -0.96 -16.73
N THR A 202 -0.82 -1.52 -15.97
CA THR A 202 -2.21 -1.04 -15.88
C THR A 202 -2.47 -0.21 -14.62
N MET A 203 -1.49 -0.10 -13.71
CA MET A 203 -1.62 0.68 -12.49
C MET A 203 -1.79 2.16 -12.81
N MET A 204 -2.94 2.70 -12.40
CA MET A 204 -3.29 4.09 -12.60
C MET A 204 -3.89 4.68 -11.33
N VAL A 205 -3.23 5.73 -10.85
CA VAL A 205 -3.70 6.53 -9.72
C VAL A 205 -3.90 7.96 -10.20
N PRO A 206 -5.15 8.45 -10.26
CA PRO A 206 -5.42 9.84 -10.68
C PRO A 206 -4.98 10.82 -9.60
N ASN A 207 -4.74 12.07 -10.01
CA ASN A 207 -4.56 13.17 -9.08
C ASN A 207 -5.90 13.50 -8.39
N MET A 208 -5.91 13.44 -7.07
CA MET A 208 -7.09 13.71 -6.24
C MET A 208 -6.97 15.03 -5.46
N THR A 209 -5.94 15.84 -5.72
CA THR A 209 -5.62 17.02 -4.91
C THR A 209 -6.81 17.98 -4.77
N GLU A 210 -7.55 18.26 -5.84
CA GLU A 210 -8.72 19.14 -5.82
C GLU A 210 -9.88 18.59 -4.98
N ARG A 211 -9.94 17.27 -4.83
CA ARG A 211 -10.99 16.60 -4.06
C ARG A 211 -10.66 16.45 -2.58
N LEU A 212 -9.43 16.78 -2.14
CA LEU A 212 -9.04 16.63 -0.74
C LEU A 212 -9.85 17.52 0.21
N GLU A 213 -10.46 18.59 -0.28
CA GLU A 213 -11.38 19.42 0.50
C GLU A 213 -12.69 18.72 0.88
N GLU A 214 -13.08 17.65 0.16
CA GLU A 214 -14.25 16.82 0.44
C GLU A 214 -14.02 15.88 1.64
N LEU A 215 -12.77 15.67 2.07
CA LEU A 215 -12.41 14.72 3.12
C LEU A 215 -12.93 15.16 4.49
N GLN A 216 -13.70 14.26 5.10
CA GLN A 216 -14.25 14.45 6.45
C GLN A 216 -13.32 13.91 7.54
N ALA A 217 -12.60 12.83 7.26
CA ALA A 217 -11.71 12.18 8.20
C ALA A 217 -10.46 13.04 8.47
N PRO A 218 -10.01 13.18 9.74
CA PRO A 218 -8.76 13.84 10.05
C PRO A 218 -7.58 13.02 9.52
N ILE A 219 -6.54 13.73 9.06
CA ILE A 219 -5.33 13.16 8.47
C ILE A 219 -4.13 13.43 9.38
N LEU A 220 -3.38 12.37 9.70
CA LEU A 220 -2.01 12.44 10.18
C LEU A 220 -1.10 11.93 9.08
N GLY A 221 -0.18 12.78 8.59
CA GLY A 221 0.71 12.41 7.50
C GLY A 221 2.17 12.40 7.90
N PHE A 222 2.94 11.55 7.22
CA PHE A 222 4.39 11.46 7.32
C PHE A 222 4.98 11.52 5.91
N TRP A 223 6.07 12.27 5.74
CA TRP A 223 6.76 12.39 4.46
C TRP A 223 8.25 12.58 4.67
N GLY A 224 9.06 11.80 3.98
CA GLY A 224 10.51 12.00 3.95
C GLY A 224 10.88 13.20 3.09
N THR A 225 11.79 14.05 3.56
CA THR A 225 12.27 15.21 2.78
C THR A 225 13.05 14.80 1.54
N ASP A 226 13.69 13.63 1.59
CA ASP A 226 14.51 13.05 0.52
C ASP A 226 13.79 11.93 -0.23
N ASP A 227 12.46 11.93 -0.24
CA ASP A 227 11.67 10.92 -0.94
C ASP A 227 11.91 11.00 -2.46
N ASN A 228 12.48 9.92 -3.02
CA ASN A 228 12.82 9.82 -4.42
C ASN A 228 11.66 9.30 -5.31
N PHE A 229 10.51 8.96 -4.71
CA PHE A 229 9.35 8.38 -5.40
C PHE A 229 8.16 9.32 -5.44
N ASN A 230 7.85 9.94 -4.30
CA ASN A 230 6.75 10.89 -4.15
C ASN A 230 7.31 12.23 -3.71
N PRO A 231 7.13 13.31 -4.49
CA PRO A 231 7.71 14.62 -4.14
C PRO A 231 7.26 15.08 -2.76
N ALA A 232 8.19 15.49 -1.90
CA ALA A 232 7.89 15.96 -0.53
C ALA A 232 6.94 17.18 -0.52
N SER A 233 6.88 17.95 -1.62
CA SER A 233 5.89 19.01 -1.85
C SER A 233 4.44 18.53 -1.77
N GLY A 234 4.21 17.23 -1.97
CA GLY A 234 2.89 16.61 -1.81
C GLY A 234 2.30 16.81 -0.42
N ALA A 235 3.14 16.82 0.64
CA ALA A 235 2.70 17.14 1.99
C ALA A 235 2.06 18.52 2.09
N LEU A 236 2.67 19.54 1.47
CA LEU A 236 2.14 20.90 1.43
C LEU A 236 0.83 21.00 0.63
N LYS A 237 0.67 20.19 -0.42
CA LYS A 237 -0.58 20.13 -1.17
C LYS A 237 -1.70 19.54 -0.33
N VAL A 238 -1.43 18.44 0.39
CA VAL A 238 -2.43 17.87 1.30
C VAL A 238 -2.79 18.87 2.39
N LEU A 239 -1.80 19.53 3.03
CA LEU A 239 -2.05 20.56 4.04
C LEU A 239 -2.88 21.73 3.53
N LYS A 240 -2.68 22.13 2.27
CA LYS A 240 -3.41 23.23 1.64
C LYS A 240 -4.88 22.90 1.37
N HIS A 241 -5.16 21.67 0.93
CA HIS A 241 -6.48 21.27 0.42
C HIS A 241 -7.31 20.45 1.41
N ALA A 242 -6.68 19.75 2.36
CA ALA A 242 -7.39 18.98 3.38
C ALA A 242 -7.45 19.74 4.72
N PRO A 243 -8.61 20.23 5.15
CA PRO A 243 -8.72 21.16 6.29
C PRO A 243 -8.31 20.55 7.64
N ASN A 244 -8.37 19.23 7.76
CA ASN A 244 -8.08 18.48 8.98
C ASN A 244 -6.75 17.70 8.90
N ALA A 245 -5.81 18.13 8.04
CA ALA A 245 -4.52 17.45 7.88
C ALA A 245 -3.44 18.04 8.78
N ARG A 246 -2.54 17.15 9.23
CA ARG A 246 -1.28 17.47 9.92
C ARG A 246 -0.18 16.58 9.37
N PHE A 247 1.01 17.17 9.13
CA PHE A 247 2.21 16.47 8.67
C PHE A 247 3.38 16.81 9.57
#